data_09dac45a086f3737075d9d4ab4b7d567
#
_entry.id   09dac45a086f3737075d9d4ab4b7d567
#
_cell.length_a   1.000
_cell.length_b   1.000
_cell.length_c   1.000
_cell.angle_alpha   90.00
_cell.angle_beta   90.00
_cell.angle_gamma   90.00
#
_symmetry.space_group_name_H-M   'P 1'
#
loop_
_entity.id
_entity.type
_entity.pdbx_description
1 polymer ?
#
loop_
_entity_poly.entity_id
_entity_poly.type
_entity_poly.pdbx_seq_one_letter_code
_entity_poly.pdbx_strand_id
1 'polypeptide(L)'
;VPEIPIYLTVIFLFSVLLLYFDWKVGIIAIAFSIYLAFYNWRITRKRRVEWTRYLEDLSENIDWSTKNAVFSVPMPFVVVELDGLINWYNPRFGQLFAEGSLLGKNIKDYIPALNPYDLIADKKDDGDNMEIQLNDRKYRMYWTPIGVGNNRENSKILVFLYFQDITEEMQMKAKYEEER
;
A
#
# COMPACT_ATOMS: atom_id res chain seq x y z
N VAL A 1 -0.17 -10.72 2.99
CA VAL A 1 0.29 -11.43 4.20
C VAL A 1 1.49 -12.27 3.77
N PRO A 2 2.72 -11.98 4.21
CA PRO A 2 3.93 -12.71 3.79
C PRO A 2 3.97 -14.16 4.30
N GLU A 3 3.09 -14.55 5.21
CA GLU A 3 3.08 -15.87 5.84
C GLU A 3 2.48 -16.98 4.97
N ILE A 4 1.60 -16.64 4.02
CA ILE A 4 0.91 -17.63 3.18
C ILE A 4 1.89 -18.50 2.36
N PRO A 5 2.93 -17.98 1.69
CA PRO A 5 3.87 -18.81 0.96
C PRO A 5 4.65 -19.75 1.87
N ILE A 6 4.92 -19.37 3.12
CA ILE A 6 5.62 -20.22 4.10
C ILE A 6 4.77 -21.44 4.44
N TYR A 7 3.49 -21.27 4.73
CA TYR A 7 2.57 -22.39 4.99
C TYR A 7 2.44 -23.33 3.79
N LEU A 8 2.35 -22.80 2.59
CA LEU A 8 2.30 -23.61 1.36
C LEU A 8 3.58 -24.43 1.16
N THR A 9 4.74 -23.85 1.47
CA THR A 9 6.02 -24.56 1.39
C THR A 9 6.09 -25.70 2.41
N VAL A 10 5.64 -25.48 3.64
CA VAL A 10 5.60 -26.51 4.70
C VAL A 10 4.65 -27.65 4.31
N ILE A 11 3.46 -27.33 3.79
CA ILE A 11 2.50 -28.33 3.33
C ILE A 11 3.07 -29.17 2.19
N PHE A 12 3.77 -28.52 1.25
CA PHE A 12 4.41 -29.22 0.13
C PHE A 12 5.52 -30.16 0.60
N LEU A 13 6.41 -29.70 1.50
CA LEU A 13 7.46 -30.53 2.09
C LEU A 13 6.88 -31.75 2.83
N PHE A 14 5.80 -31.55 3.60
CA PHE A 14 5.12 -32.63 4.29
C PHE A 14 4.48 -33.64 3.31
N SER A 15 3.92 -33.16 2.21
CA SER A 15 3.36 -34.00 1.15
C SER A 15 4.42 -34.87 0.46
N VAL A 16 5.64 -34.34 0.28
CA VAL A 16 6.79 -35.11 -0.25
C VAL A 16 7.25 -36.18 0.75
N LEU A 17 7.24 -35.89 2.06
CA LEU A 17 7.57 -36.86 3.10
C LEU A 17 6.58 -38.03 3.12
N LEU A 18 5.30 -37.76 2.89
CA LEU A 18 4.26 -38.82 2.83
C LEU A 18 4.47 -39.78 1.64
N LEU A 19 5.12 -39.41 0.57
CA LEU A 19 5.50 -40.31 -0.53
C LEU A 19 6.39 -41.45 -0.07
N TYR A 20 7.21 -41.21 0.96
CA TYR A 20 8.11 -42.25 1.52
C TYR A 20 7.35 -43.31 2.30
N PHE A 21 6.22 -42.96 2.94
CA PHE A 21 5.40 -43.86 3.74
C PHE A 21 4.37 -44.62 2.90
N ASP A 22 3.62 -43.90 2.05
CA ASP A 22 2.62 -44.47 1.16
C ASP A 22 2.54 -43.66 -0.12
N TRP A 23 2.98 -44.21 -1.23
CA TRP A 23 3.05 -43.53 -2.52
C TRP A 23 1.70 -43.06 -3.04
N LYS A 24 0.58 -43.80 -2.73
CA LYS A 24 -0.77 -43.39 -3.17
C LYS A 24 -1.26 -42.16 -2.41
N VAL A 25 -1.04 -42.12 -1.10
CA VAL A 25 -1.41 -41.00 -0.25
C VAL A 25 -0.54 -39.78 -0.57
N GLY A 26 0.74 -39.97 -0.81
CA GLY A 26 1.68 -38.91 -1.18
C GLY A 26 1.32 -38.22 -2.48
N ILE A 27 0.90 -38.96 -3.52
CA ILE A 27 0.45 -38.38 -4.80
C ILE A 27 -0.79 -37.50 -4.60
N ILE A 28 -1.77 -37.95 -3.84
CA ILE A 28 -2.98 -37.17 -3.54
C ILE A 28 -2.62 -35.90 -2.77
N ALA A 29 -1.73 -35.97 -1.79
CA ALA A 29 -1.29 -34.83 -0.99
C ALA A 29 -0.55 -33.79 -1.82
N ILE A 30 0.30 -34.21 -2.77
CA ILE A 30 1.01 -33.31 -3.70
C ILE A 30 0.00 -32.62 -4.64
N ALA A 31 -0.95 -33.38 -5.22
CA ALA A 31 -1.98 -32.81 -6.09
C ALA A 31 -2.80 -31.72 -5.35
N PHE A 32 -3.14 -31.98 -4.08
CA PHE A 32 -3.86 -31.04 -3.23
C PHE A 32 -3.01 -29.80 -2.90
N SER A 33 -1.73 -29.97 -2.64
CA SER A 33 -0.80 -28.83 -2.39
C SER A 33 -0.67 -27.93 -3.62
N ILE A 34 -0.58 -28.50 -4.83
CA ILE A 34 -0.53 -27.76 -6.10
C ILE A 34 -1.85 -27.01 -6.31
N TYR A 35 -2.98 -27.65 -6.02
CA TYR A 35 -4.29 -26.99 -6.12
C TYR A 35 -4.40 -25.79 -5.18
N LEU A 36 -3.96 -25.91 -3.93
CA LEU A 36 -3.95 -24.82 -2.96
C LEU A 36 -3.04 -23.65 -3.41
N ALA A 37 -1.86 -23.97 -3.95
CA ALA A 37 -0.95 -22.98 -4.49
C ALA A 37 -1.56 -22.22 -5.68
N PHE A 38 -2.18 -22.94 -6.61
CA PHE A 38 -2.88 -22.35 -7.75
C PHE A 38 -4.08 -21.50 -7.33
N TYR A 39 -4.88 -21.97 -6.36
CA TYR A 39 -6.03 -21.25 -5.84
C TYR A 39 -5.60 -19.94 -5.15
N ASN A 40 -4.55 -19.99 -4.33
CA ASN A 40 -3.98 -18.80 -3.70
C ASN A 40 -3.44 -17.80 -4.74
N TRP A 41 -2.70 -18.28 -5.74
CA TRP A 41 -2.22 -17.43 -6.82
C TRP A 41 -3.35 -16.75 -7.60
N ARG A 42 -4.45 -17.49 -7.87
CA ARG A 42 -5.64 -16.96 -8.55
C ARG A 42 -6.35 -15.87 -7.72
N ILE A 43 -6.49 -16.07 -6.40
CA ILE A 43 -7.10 -15.08 -5.49
C ILE A 43 -6.25 -13.83 -5.41
N THR A 44 -4.93 -13.98 -5.27
CA THR A 44 -4.00 -12.85 -5.19
C THR A 44 -4.00 -12.02 -6.49
N ARG A 45 -4.11 -12.68 -7.65
CA ARG A 45 -4.28 -11.97 -8.92
C ARG A 45 -5.62 -11.25 -9.03
N LYS A 46 -6.73 -11.87 -8.62
CA LYS A 46 -8.05 -11.22 -8.66
C LYS A 46 -8.10 -9.96 -7.81
N ARG A 47 -7.52 -9.97 -6.63
CA ARG A 47 -7.46 -8.79 -5.75
C ARG A 47 -6.77 -7.59 -6.39
N ARG A 48 -5.72 -7.81 -7.21
CA ARG A 48 -5.03 -6.72 -7.92
C ARG A 48 -5.87 -6.11 -9.05
N VAL A 49 -6.67 -6.91 -9.73
CA VAL A 49 -7.50 -6.47 -10.88
C VAL A 49 -8.78 -5.75 -10.43
N GLU A 50 -9.38 -6.15 -9.31
CA GLU A 50 -10.63 -5.54 -8.81
C GLU A 50 -10.45 -4.06 -8.42
N TRP A 51 -9.28 -3.68 -7.87
CA TRP A 51 -9.00 -2.29 -7.52
C TRP A 51 -8.77 -1.40 -8.75
N THR A 52 -8.13 -1.92 -9.79
CA THR A 52 -7.99 -1.20 -11.05
C THR A 52 -9.35 -0.95 -11.69
N ARG A 53 -10.26 -1.95 -11.64
CA ARG A 53 -11.64 -1.79 -12.12
C ARG A 53 -12.46 -0.82 -11.27
N TYR A 54 -12.32 -0.85 -9.95
CA TYR A 54 -13.06 0.08 -9.09
C TYR A 54 -12.65 1.53 -9.34
N LEU A 55 -11.36 1.79 -9.62
CA LEU A 55 -10.87 3.10 -10.04
C LEU A 55 -11.30 3.44 -11.49
N GLU A 56 -11.40 2.45 -12.36
CA GLU A 56 -11.95 2.60 -13.72
C GLU A 56 -13.45 2.89 -13.69
N ASP A 57 -14.25 2.20 -12.85
CA ASP A 57 -15.70 2.44 -12.67
C ASP A 57 -16.00 3.81 -12.03
N LEU A 58 -15.19 4.24 -11.05
CA LEU A 58 -15.19 5.63 -10.57
C LEU A 58 -14.79 6.61 -11.68
N SER A 59 -13.93 6.18 -12.57
CA SER A 59 -13.40 6.95 -13.69
C SER A 59 -14.42 7.10 -14.84
N GLU A 60 -15.34 6.18 -15.06
CA GLU A 60 -16.37 6.32 -16.11
C GLU A 60 -17.50 7.27 -15.70
N ASN A 61 -17.78 7.41 -14.40
CA ASN A 61 -18.82 8.31 -13.89
C ASN A 61 -18.32 9.69 -13.43
N ILE A 62 -17.01 9.92 -13.40
CA ILE A 62 -16.42 11.22 -13.07
C ILE A 62 -16.03 11.91 -14.38
N ASP A 63 -16.62 13.06 -14.62
CA ASP A 63 -16.33 13.93 -15.77
C ASP A 63 -14.80 14.12 -15.94
N TRP A 64 -14.32 14.12 -17.18
CA TRP A 64 -12.88 14.21 -17.53
C TRP A 64 -12.16 15.37 -16.84
N SER A 65 -12.90 16.46 -16.57
CA SER A 65 -12.43 17.61 -15.79
C SER A 65 -12.02 17.27 -14.37
N THR A 66 -12.77 16.39 -13.69
CA THR A 66 -12.49 15.96 -12.32
C THR A 66 -11.30 15.00 -12.26
N LYS A 67 -11.15 14.11 -13.26
CA LYS A 67 -9.95 13.27 -13.40
C LYS A 67 -8.69 14.13 -13.53
N ASN A 68 -8.70 15.09 -14.43
CA ASN A 68 -7.57 16.00 -14.60
C ASN A 68 -7.28 16.82 -13.34
N ALA A 69 -8.31 17.23 -12.59
CA ALA A 69 -8.12 17.95 -11.34
C ALA A 69 -7.37 17.11 -10.31
N VAL A 70 -7.73 15.83 -10.14
CA VAL A 70 -7.06 14.92 -9.21
C VAL A 70 -5.62 14.61 -9.64
N PHE A 71 -5.39 14.41 -10.94
CA PHE A 71 -4.04 14.16 -11.48
C PHE A 71 -3.15 15.39 -11.49
N SER A 72 -3.74 16.60 -11.57
CA SER A 72 -3.02 17.87 -11.60
C SER A 72 -2.80 18.49 -10.22
N VAL A 73 -3.25 17.85 -9.14
CA VAL A 73 -2.91 18.28 -7.78
C VAL A 73 -1.39 18.35 -7.65
N PRO A 74 -0.82 19.52 -7.32
CA PRO A 74 0.62 19.72 -7.31
C PRO A 74 1.32 19.03 -6.13
N MET A 75 0.56 18.36 -5.27
CA MET A 75 1.07 17.66 -4.08
C MET A 75 1.19 16.16 -4.34
N PRO A 76 2.30 15.53 -3.91
CA PRO A 76 2.41 14.07 -3.89
C PRO A 76 1.36 13.45 -2.97
N PHE A 77 0.71 12.38 -3.42
CA PHE A 77 -0.18 11.61 -2.56
C PHE A 77 -0.24 10.13 -2.97
N VAL A 78 -0.53 9.28 -1.98
CA VAL A 78 -0.54 7.83 -2.10
C VAL A 78 -1.64 7.24 -1.23
N VAL A 79 -2.25 6.16 -1.68
CA VAL A 79 -3.23 5.36 -0.93
C VAL A 79 -2.59 4.02 -0.59
N VAL A 80 -2.54 3.72 0.69
CA VAL A 80 -1.94 2.49 1.22
C VAL A 80 -2.91 1.67 2.03
N GLU A 81 -2.68 0.37 2.10
CA GLU A 81 -3.35 -0.52 3.04
C GLU A 81 -2.74 -0.38 4.44
N LEU A 82 -3.41 -0.92 5.46
CA LEU A 82 -2.90 -0.91 6.84
C LEU A 82 -1.56 -1.65 7.01
N ASP A 83 -1.32 -2.66 6.18
CA ASP A 83 -0.06 -3.42 6.13
C ASP A 83 1.05 -2.69 5.34
N GLY A 84 0.74 -1.52 4.79
CA GLY A 84 1.66 -0.67 4.05
C GLY A 84 1.72 -0.92 2.55
N LEU A 85 0.91 -1.81 1.98
CA LEU A 85 0.87 -2.04 0.53
C LEU A 85 0.31 -0.82 -0.20
N ILE A 86 1.05 -0.34 -1.20
CA ILE A 86 0.65 0.78 -2.06
C ILE A 86 -0.40 0.30 -3.05
N ASN A 87 -1.63 0.81 -2.90
CA ASN A 87 -2.74 0.53 -3.79
C ASN A 87 -2.82 1.50 -4.96
N TRP A 88 -2.54 2.76 -4.70
CA TRP A 88 -2.60 3.80 -5.70
C TRP A 88 -1.73 5.00 -5.31
N TYR A 89 -1.23 5.75 -6.29
CA TYR A 89 -0.48 6.98 -6.09
C TYR A 89 -0.60 7.90 -7.32
N ASN A 90 -0.43 9.23 -7.12
CA ASN A 90 -0.40 10.17 -8.22
C ASN A 90 1.01 10.27 -8.85
N PRO A 91 1.12 10.81 -10.08
CA PRO A 91 2.43 10.96 -10.75
C PRO A 91 3.46 11.75 -9.93
N ARG A 92 3.01 12.73 -9.11
CA ARG A 92 3.90 13.52 -8.25
C ARG A 92 4.56 12.68 -7.16
N PHE A 93 3.81 11.73 -6.57
CA PHE A 93 4.39 10.80 -5.61
C PHE A 93 5.40 9.86 -6.28
N GLY A 94 5.06 9.33 -7.47
CA GLY A 94 5.98 8.49 -8.24
C GLY A 94 7.30 9.19 -8.59
N GLN A 95 7.28 10.51 -8.81
CA GLN A 95 8.49 11.30 -9.12
C GLN A 95 9.45 11.47 -7.92
N LEU A 96 8.99 11.22 -6.69
CA LEU A 96 9.85 11.27 -5.50
C LEU A 96 10.84 10.11 -5.46
N PHE A 97 10.56 9.04 -6.17
CA PHE A 97 11.36 7.81 -6.19
C PHE A 97 11.79 7.50 -7.62
N ALA A 98 13.07 7.19 -7.81
CA ALA A 98 13.67 6.92 -9.12
C ALA A 98 13.34 5.52 -9.67
N GLU A 99 12.31 4.86 -9.12
CA GLU A 99 11.88 3.53 -9.53
C GLU A 99 10.66 3.57 -10.46
N GLY A 100 10.42 2.45 -11.15
CA GLY A 100 9.24 2.25 -11.99
C GLY A 100 7.95 2.21 -11.18
N SER A 101 7.06 1.24 -11.43
CA SER A 101 5.79 1.16 -10.70
C SER A 101 5.98 0.84 -9.21
N LEU A 102 5.37 1.67 -8.35
CA LEU A 102 5.32 1.48 -6.90
C LEU A 102 4.11 0.64 -6.46
N LEU A 103 3.17 0.33 -7.37
CA LEU A 103 1.96 -0.43 -7.07
C LEU A 103 2.27 -1.82 -6.51
N GLY A 104 1.65 -2.16 -5.39
CA GLY A 104 1.81 -3.44 -4.72
C GLY A 104 3.14 -3.61 -3.98
N LYS A 105 3.98 -2.58 -3.91
CA LYS A 105 5.17 -2.53 -3.05
C LYS A 105 4.79 -2.00 -1.66
N ASN A 106 5.66 -2.21 -0.67
CA ASN A 106 5.40 -1.72 0.67
C ASN A 106 5.93 -0.29 0.82
N ILE A 107 5.13 0.60 1.40
CA ILE A 107 5.51 2.01 1.63
C ILE A 107 6.73 2.14 2.56
N LYS A 108 6.93 1.19 3.47
CA LYS A 108 8.09 1.15 4.38
C LYS A 108 9.43 1.00 3.66
N ASP A 109 9.43 0.41 2.47
CA ASP A 109 10.65 0.26 1.65
C ASP A 109 11.16 1.65 1.18
N TYR A 110 10.25 2.63 1.10
CA TYR A 110 10.51 4.00 0.63
C TYR A 110 10.56 5.02 1.77
N ILE A 111 9.74 4.82 2.78
CA ILE A 111 9.63 5.68 3.97
C ILE A 111 9.65 4.79 5.21
N PRO A 112 10.83 4.37 5.69
CA PRO A 112 10.96 3.38 6.79
C PRO A 112 10.28 3.80 8.09
N ALA A 113 10.18 5.10 8.34
CA ALA A 113 9.53 5.64 9.53
C ALA A 113 7.99 5.55 9.49
N LEU A 114 7.41 5.17 8.35
CA LEU A 114 5.97 5.21 8.12
C LEU A 114 5.36 3.84 8.35
N ASN A 115 4.49 3.72 9.38
CA ASN A 115 3.67 2.55 9.62
C ASN A 115 2.18 2.98 9.59
N PRO A 116 1.42 2.64 8.54
CA PRO A 116 0.02 3.08 8.43
C PRO A 116 -0.88 2.64 9.59
N TYR A 117 -0.58 1.50 10.20
CA TYR A 117 -1.30 1.01 11.37
C TYR A 117 -1.13 1.95 12.58
N ASP A 118 0.10 2.40 12.84
CA ASP A 118 0.41 3.27 13.98
C ASP A 118 -0.22 4.66 13.81
N LEU A 119 -0.29 5.15 12.56
CA LEU A 119 -0.93 6.42 12.24
C LEU A 119 -2.42 6.47 12.61
N ILE A 120 -3.10 5.32 12.55
CA ILE A 120 -4.54 5.23 12.90
C ILE A 120 -4.72 4.97 14.38
N ALA A 121 -3.80 4.20 15.00
CA ALA A 121 -3.88 3.85 16.41
C ALA A 121 -3.58 5.04 17.32
N ASP A 122 -2.68 5.93 16.90
CA ASP A 122 -2.21 7.08 17.66
C ASP A 122 -3.02 8.34 17.28
N LYS A 123 -4.30 8.38 17.72
CA LYS A 123 -5.13 9.59 17.60
C LYS A 123 -4.52 10.70 18.46
N LYS A 124 -3.63 11.48 17.90
CA LYS A 124 -3.23 12.77 18.46
C LYS A 124 -4.26 13.81 18.06
N ASP A 125 -4.80 14.50 19.05
CA ASP A 125 -5.86 15.54 18.94
C ASP A 125 -5.42 16.81 18.18
N ASP A 126 -4.19 16.89 17.68
CA ASP A 126 -3.63 18.10 17.07
C ASP A 126 -3.24 17.82 15.59
N GLY A 127 -4.24 17.85 14.72
CA GLY A 127 -4.14 17.77 13.25
C GLY A 127 -3.09 16.76 12.79
N ASP A 128 -3.52 15.54 12.52
CA ASP A 128 -2.70 14.37 12.16
C ASP A 128 -1.65 14.68 11.07
N ASN A 129 -0.47 15.16 11.48
CA ASN A 129 0.65 15.42 10.57
C ASN A 129 1.99 15.01 11.18
N MET A 130 2.94 14.67 10.31
CA MET A 130 4.31 14.33 10.66
C MET A 130 5.28 14.95 9.67
N GLU A 131 6.38 15.52 10.16
CA GLU A 131 7.44 16.01 9.29
C GLU A 131 8.38 14.86 8.92
N ILE A 132 8.64 14.71 7.65
CA ILE A 132 9.54 13.70 7.10
C ILE A 132 10.52 14.32 6.13
N GLN A 133 11.70 13.73 6.01
CA GLN A 133 12.69 14.11 5.01
C GLN A 133 12.72 13.03 3.93
N LEU A 134 12.48 13.44 2.68
CA LEU A 134 12.61 12.58 1.51
C LEU A 134 13.60 13.22 0.56
N ASN A 135 14.69 12.51 0.27
CA ASN A 135 15.82 13.06 -0.46
C ASN A 135 16.35 14.34 0.23
N ASP A 136 16.51 15.43 -0.49
CA ASP A 136 17.01 16.71 0.03
C ASP A 136 15.88 17.68 0.41
N ARG A 137 14.63 17.22 0.48
CA ARG A 137 13.46 18.04 0.75
C ARG A 137 12.75 17.63 2.02
N LYS A 138 12.15 18.61 2.70
CA LYS A 138 11.31 18.40 3.88
C LYS A 138 9.85 18.46 3.49
N TYR A 139 9.09 17.45 3.92
CA TYR A 139 7.66 17.34 3.68
C TYR A 139 6.92 17.27 5.01
N ARG A 140 5.76 17.93 5.06
CA ARG A 140 4.75 17.70 6.08
C ARG A 140 3.75 16.72 5.51
N MET A 141 3.69 15.53 6.09
CA MET A 141 2.80 14.45 5.70
C MET A 141 1.53 14.51 6.54
N TYR A 142 0.41 14.40 5.88
CA TYR A 142 -0.91 14.28 6.49
C TYR A 142 -1.53 12.94 6.09
N TRP A 143 -2.44 12.42 6.92
CA TRP A 143 -3.13 11.17 6.62
C TRP A 143 -4.59 11.24 6.99
N THR A 144 -5.39 10.45 6.26
CA THR A 144 -6.82 10.30 6.51
C THR A 144 -7.20 8.85 6.26
N PRO A 145 -7.80 8.16 7.25
CA PRO A 145 -8.33 6.82 7.03
C PRO A 145 -9.60 6.88 6.17
N ILE A 146 -9.69 5.99 5.19
CA ILE A 146 -10.83 5.85 4.30
C ILE A 146 -11.38 4.43 4.42
N GLY A 147 -12.64 4.31 4.82
CA GLY A 147 -13.37 3.04 4.80
C GLY A 147 -13.88 2.75 3.39
N VAL A 148 -13.48 1.63 2.82
CA VAL A 148 -13.95 1.19 1.49
C VAL A 148 -14.69 -0.14 1.65
N GLY A 149 -15.96 -0.18 1.25
CA GLY A 149 -16.79 -1.38 1.29
C GLY A 149 -18.26 -1.06 1.41
N ASN A 150 -19.11 -1.86 0.73
CA ASN A 150 -20.55 -1.65 0.69
C ASN A 150 -21.30 -2.33 1.86
N ASN A 151 -20.65 -3.20 2.64
CA ASN A 151 -21.23 -3.91 3.79
C ASN A 151 -20.24 -3.94 4.95
N ARG A 152 -20.78 -3.93 6.20
CA ARG A 152 -19.99 -3.99 7.45
C ARG A 152 -19.05 -5.21 7.55
N GLU A 153 -19.34 -6.30 6.85
CA GLU A 153 -18.53 -7.53 6.86
C GLU A 153 -17.33 -7.49 5.90
N ASN A 154 -17.30 -6.54 4.94
CA ASN A 154 -16.24 -6.44 3.92
C ASN A 154 -15.62 -5.04 3.83
N SER A 155 -15.69 -4.25 4.90
CA SER A 155 -15.07 -2.93 4.93
C SER A 155 -13.54 -3.06 5.10
N LYS A 156 -12.80 -2.59 4.10
CA LYS A 156 -11.35 -2.45 4.15
C LYS A 156 -11.01 -1.01 4.52
N ILE A 157 -10.09 -0.83 5.44
CA ILE A 157 -9.57 0.50 5.77
C ILE A 157 -8.34 0.75 4.92
N LEU A 158 -8.35 1.85 4.20
CA LEU A 158 -7.21 2.40 3.48
C LEU A 158 -6.76 3.68 4.16
N VAL A 159 -5.51 4.04 3.98
CA VAL A 159 -4.95 5.30 4.47
C VAL A 159 -4.55 6.15 3.28
N PHE A 160 -5.14 7.31 3.18
CA PHE A 160 -4.76 8.34 2.21
C PHE A 160 -3.68 9.22 2.84
N LEU A 161 -2.52 9.27 2.20
CA LEU A 161 -1.37 10.06 2.63
C LEU A 161 -1.11 11.16 1.61
N TYR A 162 -0.89 12.41 2.05
CA TYR A 162 -0.47 13.49 1.17
C TYR A 162 0.65 14.30 1.78
N PHE A 163 1.51 14.86 0.94
CA PHE A 163 2.79 15.42 1.31
C PHE A 163 2.89 16.87 0.84
N GLN A 164 3.01 17.79 1.76
CA GLN A 164 3.25 19.20 1.49
C GLN A 164 4.75 19.47 1.56
N ASP A 165 5.35 19.98 0.49
CA ASP A 165 6.73 20.45 0.51
C ASP A 165 6.83 21.70 1.39
N ILE A 166 7.61 21.62 2.47
CA ILE A 166 7.83 22.72 3.42
C ILE A 166 9.29 23.19 3.42
N THR A 167 10.05 22.80 2.41
CA THR A 167 11.49 23.09 2.33
C THR A 167 11.77 24.58 2.36
N GLU A 168 11.06 25.37 1.55
CA GLU A 168 11.21 26.83 1.49
C GLU A 168 10.74 27.51 2.79
N GLU A 169 9.62 27.05 3.37
CA GLU A 169 9.09 27.54 4.64
C GLU A 169 10.13 27.38 5.76
N MET A 170 10.75 26.21 5.83
CA MET A 170 11.78 25.91 6.85
C MET A 170 13.07 26.70 6.64
N GLN A 171 13.49 26.89 5.37
CA GLN A 171 14.65 27.71 5.07
C GLN A 171 14.43 29.18 5.41
N MET A 172 13.27 29.74 5.12
CA MET A 172 12.92 31.10 5.51
C MET A 172 12.90 31.24 7.04
N LYS A 173 12.30 30.29 7.74
CA LYS A 173 12.23 30.29 9.21
C LYS A 173 13.62 30.26 9.85
N ALA A 174 14.50 29.41 9.36
CA ALA A 174 15.89 29.34 9.83
C ALA A 174 16.63 30.66 9.60
N LYS A 175 16.42 31.34 8.46
CA LYS A 175 17.03 32.62 8.15
C LYS A 175 16.56 33.76 9.07
N TYR A 176 15.25 33.77 9.40
CA TYR A 176 14.71 34.74 10.37
C TYR A 176 15.21 34.50 11.80
N GLU A 177 15.48 33.26 12.17
CA GLU A 177 16.05 32.93 13.50
C GLU A 177 17.53 33.31 13.58
N GLU A 178 18.28 33.24 12.49
CA GLU A 178 19.70 33.61 12.42
C GLU A 178 19.92 35.14 12.42
N GLU A 179 18.96 35.90 11.90
CA GLU A 179 19.00 37.36 11.86
C GLU A 179 18.52 38.04 13.17
N ARG A 180 18.05 37.28 14.18
CA ARG A 180 17.49 37.77 15.42
C ARG A 180 18.48 37.67 16.62
#